data_75585a5c4d8586c60d16d563d4797f11
#
_entry.id   75585a5c4d8586c60d16d563d4797f11
#
_cell.length_a   1.000
_cell.length_b   1.000
_cell.length_c   1.000
_cell.angle_alpha   90.00
_cell.angle_beta   90.00
_cell.angle_gamma   90.00
#
_symmetry.space_group_name_H-M   'P 1'
#
loop_
_entity.id
_entity.type
_entity.pdbx_description
1 polymer ?
#
loop_
_entity_poly.entity_id
_entity_poly.type
_entity_poly.pdbx_seq_one_letter_code
_entity_poly.pdbx_strand_id
1 'polypeptide(L)'
;MNDFNNLLDIVSQLRKECPWDKEQTHESLAKHLIEESYELLDTLSNLNDSPESFNDFKEELGDLLLQILLHSEIASENNYFSIIEVINSLQKKLIKRHPHVFDKKNLNSSEEVEKQWEEIKKEGNKSIFDDINTKLPPVNTAFKVQRKAKTLNLSYKNYDEALDDLISEINELKEATTLEDRKSELGDVYFSLINVSRLSLIHI
;
A
#
# COMPACT_ATOMS: atom_id res chain seq x y z
N MET A 1 -21.38 -10.60 -15.14
CA MET A 1 -20.66 -11.89 -15.01
C MET A 1 -20.02 -12.33 -16.32
N ASN A 2 -20.59 -11.99 -17.48
CA ASN A 2 -20.05 -12.40 -18.79
C ASN A 2 -18.74 -11.66 -19.14
N ASP A 3 -18.68 -10.33 -18.93
CA ASP A 3 -17.55 -9.50 -19.38
C ASP A 3 -16.24 -9.80 -18.65
N PHE A 4 -16.29 -10.07 -17.35
CA PHE A 4 -15.09 -10.45 -16.60
C PHE A 4 -14.55 -11.81 -17.07
N ASN A 5 -15.41 -12.79 -17.31
CA ASN A 5 -14.97 -14.09 -17.84
C ASN A 5 -14.39 -13.94 -19.24
N ASN A 6 -14.99 -13.10 -20.10
CA ASN A 6 -14.45 -12.81 -21.42
C ASN A 6 -13.05 -12.19 -21.34
N LEU A 7 -12.82 -11.28 -20.38
CA LEU A 7 -11.49 -10.71 -20.15
C LEU A 7 -10.48 -11.77 -19.71
N LEU A 8 -10.87 -12.70 -18.84
CA LEU A 8 -10.00 -13.82 -18.44
C LEU A 8 -9.63 -14.70 -19.65
N ASP A 9 -10.60 -15.00 -20.51
CA ASP A 9 -10.37 -15.79 -21.73
C ASP A 9 -9.39 -15.07 -22.67
N ILE A 10 -9.52 -13.74 -22.81
CA ILE A 10 -8.60 -12.91 -23.62
C ILE A 10 -7.18 -12.98 -23.04
N VAL A 11 -7.00 -12.77 -21.73
CA VAL A 11 -5.68 -12.82 -21.09
C VAL A 11 -5.05 -14.21 -21.24
N SER A 12 -5.84 -15.27 -21.04
CA SER A 12 -5.37 -16.65 -21.27
C SER A 12 -4.98 -16.90 -22.71
N GLN A 13 -5.71 -16.32 -23.69
CA GLN A 13 -5.36 -16.42 -25.10
C GLN A 13 -4.06 -15.66 -25.41
N LEU A 14 -3.89 -14.43 -24.90
CA LEU A 14 -2.65 -13.66 -25.05
C LEU A 14 -1.45 -14.44 -24.53
N ARG A 15 -1.54 -15.04 -23.35
CA ARG A 15 -0.47 -15.86 -22.78
C ARG A 15 -0.10 -17.07 -23.65
N LYS A 16 -1.04 -17.62 -24.42
CA LYS A 16 -0.81 -18.78 -25.28
C LYS A 16 -0.30 -18.41 -26.67
N GLU A 17 -0.78 -17.30 -27.23
CA GLU A 17 -0.62 -17.00 -28.65
C GLU A 17 0.27 -15.78 -28.92
N CYS A 18 0.30 -14.78 -28.03
CA CYS A 18 1.16 -13.62 -28.21
C CYS A 18 2.62 -13.95 -27.82
N PRO A 19 3.59 -13.78 -28.72
CA PRO A 19 5.00 -14.10 -28.43
C PRO A 19 5.55 -13.31 -27.23
N TRP A 20 5.15 -12.05 -27.07
CA TRP A 20 5.60 -11.20 -25.98
C TRP A 20 4.99 -11.62 -24.64
N ASP A 21 3.67 -11.76 -24.57
CA ASP A 21 2.99 -12.18 -23.35
C ASP A 21 3.45 -13.54 -22.86
N LYS A 22 3.64 -14.49 -23.78
CA LYS A 22 4.08 -15.85 -23.50
C LYS A 22 5.43 -15.92 -22.78
N GLU A 23 6.34 -15.00 -23.07
CA GLU A 23 7.68 -14.95 -22.47
C GLU A 23 7.70 -14.27 -21.10
N GLN A 24 6.63 -13.59 -20.70
CA GLN A 24 6.63 -12.87 -19.43
C GLN A 24 6.66 -13.80 -18.23
N THR A 25 7.39 -13.36 -17.20
CA THR A 25 7.48 -13.97 -15.87
C THR A 25 7.03 -12.98 -14.80
N HIS A 26 6.86 -13.43 -13.56
CA HIS A 26 6.59 -12.53 -12.43
C HIS A 26 7.65 -11.43 -12.29
N GLU A 27 8.93 -11.76 -12.52
CA GLU A 27 10.04 -10.82 -12.44
C GLU A 27 10.02 -9.80 -13.58
N SER A 28 9.77 -10.25 -14.82
CA SER A 28 9.75 -9.34 -15.98
C SER A 28 8.60 -8.36 -15.93
N LEU A 29 7.44 -8.77 -15.38
CA LEU A 29 6.26 -7.93 -15.22
C LEU A 29 6.35 -6.97 -14.03
N ALA A 30 7.26 -7.21 -13.07
CA ALA A 30 7.34 -6.37 -11.87
C ALA A 30 7.61 -4.88 -12.18
N LYS A 31 8.39 -4.59 -13.22
CA LYS A 31 8.64 -3.21 -13.68
C LYS A 31 7.36 -2.57 -14.23
N HIS A 32 6.59 -3.29 -15.02
CA HIS A 32 5.34 -2.79 -15.60
C HIS A 32 4.29 -2.54 -14.50
N LEU A 33 4.15 -3.43 -13.51
CA LEU A 33 3.29 -3.19 -12.36
C LEU A 33 3.62 -1.88 -11.63
N ILE A 34 4.90 -1.52 -11.54
CA ILE A 34 5.35 -0.25 -10.95
C ILE A 34 5.00 0.92 -11.88
N GLU A 35 5.25 0.79 -13.19
CA GLU A 35 4.93 1.79 -14.21
C GLU A 35 3.43 2.12 -14.17
N GLU A 36 2.55 1.13 -14.35
CA GLU A 36 1.09 1.32 -14.30
C GLU A 36 0.61 1.92 -12.96
N SER A 37 1.27 1.55 -11.85
CA SER A 37 0.95 2.14 -10.55
C SER A 37 1.28 3.63 -10.49
N TYR A 38 2.36 4.09 -11.13
CA TYR A 38 2.71 5.51 -11.18
C TYR A 38 1.84 6.27 -12.19
N GLU A 39 1.47 5.67 -13.31
CA GLU A 39 0.56 6.26 -14.30
C GLU A 39 -0.83 6.47 -13.70
N LEU A 40 -1.33 5.47 -12.96
CA LEU A 40 -2.55 5.61 -12.18
C LEU A 40 -2.45 6.73 -11.11
N LEU A 41 -1.31 6.88 -10.44
CA LEU A 41 -1.10 7.99 -9.47
C LEU A 41 -1.05 9.34 -10.15
N ASP A 42 -0.49 9.44 -11.35
CA ASP A 42 -0.48 10.66 -12.13
C ASP A 42 -1.89 11.07 -12.55
N THR A 43 -2.68 10.13 -13.10
CA THR A 43 -4.09 10.41 -13.44
C THR A 43 -4.91 10.82 -12.22
N LEU A 44 -4.69 10.21 -11.05
CA LEU A 44 -5.33 10.62 -9.80
C LEU A 44 -4.95 12.04 -9.37
N SER A 45 -3.68 12.43 -9.55
CA SER A 45 -3.19 13.77 -9.19
C SER A 45 -3.78 14.86 -10.10
N ASN A 46 -4.09 14.50 -11.34
CA ASN A 46 -4.64 15.39 -12.37
C ASN A 46 -6.17 15.26 -12.51
N LEU A 47 -6.82 14.43 -11.68
CA LEU A 47 -8.23 14.15 -11.76
C LEU A 47 -9.06 15.42 -11.52
N ASN A 48 -9.94 15.72 -12.46
CA ASN A 48 -10.88 16.83 -12.42
C ASN A 48 -12.24 16.40 -12.97
N ASP A 49 -13.25 17.27 -12.91
CA ASP A 49 -14.62 16.93 -13.30
C ASP A 49 -14.84 16.76 -14.82
N SER A 50 -13.78 16.70 -15.63
CA SER A 50 -13.90 16.50 -17.08
C SER A 50 -14.08 15.00 -17.43
N PRO A 51 -14.88 14.69 -18.46
CA PRO A 51 -15.03 13.32 -18.95
C PRO A 51 -13.71 12.70 -19.42
N GLU A 52 -12.81 13.50 -19.97
CA GLU A 52 -11.50 13.09 -20.46
C GLU A 52 -10.64 12.56 -19.32
N SER A 53 -10.53 13.31 -18.20
CA SER A 53 -9.72 12.88 -17.05
C SER A 53 -10.24 11.60 -16.40
N PHE A 54 -11.57 11.39 -16.38
CA PHE A 54 -12.14 10.13 -15.91
C PHE A 54 -11.95 8.99 -16.91
N ASN A 55 -11.81 9.28 -18.20
CA ASN A 55 -11.50 8.25 -19.17
C ASN A 55 -10.06 7.78 -19.02
N ASP A 56 -9.11 8.71 -18.89
CA ASP A 56 -7.70 8.39 -18.63
C ASP A 56 -7.55 7.57 -17.34
N PHE A 57 -8.18 8.01 -16.26
CA PHE A 57 -8.20 7.28 -14.98
C PHE A 57 -8.77 5.86 -15.11
N LYS A 58 -9.81 5.68 -15.92
CA LYS A 58 -10.41 4.36 -16.20
C LYS A 58 -9.43 3.47 -16.99
N GLU A 59 -8.68 4.03 -17.94
CA GLU A 59 -7.68 3.29 -18.71
C GLU A 59 -6.58 2.76 -17.79
N GLU A 60 -5.99 3.60 -16.95
CA GLU A 60 -4.96 3.17 -16.00
C GLU A 60 -5.44 2.14 -14.97
N LEU A 61 -6.70 2.22 -14.54
CA LEU A 61 -7.31 1.16 -13.73
C LEU A 61 -7.41 -0.16 -14.49
N GLY A 62 -7.63 -0.12 -15.79
CA GLY A 62 -7.65 -1.28 -16.67
C GLY A 62 -6.27 -1.91 -16.80
N ASP A 63 -5.22 -1.10 -16.98
CA ASP A 63 -3.85 -1.56 -17.13
C ASP A 63 -3.30 -2.16 -15.83
N LEU A 64 -3.60 -1.54 -14.69
CA LEU A 64 -3.29 -2.15 -13.39
C LEU A 64 -4.05 -3.47 -13.17
N LEU A 65 -5.31 -3.58 -13.61
CA LEU A 65 -6.06 -4.83 -13.56
C LEU A 65 -5.42 -5.89 -14.46
N LEU A 66 -4.94 -5.53 -15.66
CA LEU A 66 -4.23 -6.43 -16.56
C LEU A 66 -3.00 -7.03 -15.89
N GLN A 67 -2.19 -6.24 -15.15
CA GLN A 67 -1.05 -6.76 -14.39
C GLN A 67 -1.46 -7.83 -13.38
N ILE A 68 -2.57 -7.61 -12.65
CA ILE A 68 -3.09 -8.59 -11.70
C ILE A 68 -3.52 -9.88 -12.41
N LEU A 69 -4.17 -9.78 -13.55
CA LEU A 69 -4.64 -10.93 -14.33
C LEU A 69 -3.48 -11.71 -14.93
N LEU A 70 -2.45 -11.04 -15.51
CA LEU A 70 -1.26 -11.68 -16.04
C LEU A 70 -0.49 -12.46 -14.96
N HIS A 71 -0.26 -11.84 -13.80
CA HIS A 71 0.36 -12.53 -12.67
C HIS A 71 -0.46 -13.74 -12.20
N SER A 72 -1.79 -13.64 -12.20
CA SER A 72 -2.66 -14.75 -11.81
C SER A 72 -2.67 -15.88 -12.83
N GLU A 73 -2.61 -15.56 -14.12
CA GLU A 73 -2.53 -16.56 -15.19
C GLU A 73 -1.19 -17.30 -15.15
N ILE A 74 -0.06 -16.60 -14.98
CA ILE A 74 1.26 -17.22 -14.80
C ILE A 74 1.27 -18.18 -13.60
N ALA A 75 0.65 -17.79 -12.49
CA ALA A 75 0.52 -18.66 -11.32
C ALA A 75 -0.35 -19.89 -11.61
N SER A 76 -1.42 -19.72 -12.39
CA SER A 76 -2.31 -20.80 -12.78
C SER A 76 -1.66 -21.80 -13.73
N GLU A 77 -0.85 -21.32 -14.69
CA GLU A 77 -0.03 -22.15 -15.59
C GLU A 77 0.90 -23.09 -14.81
N ASN A 78 1.40 -22.63 -13.66
CA ASN A 78 2.29 -23.39 -12.77
C ASN A 78 1.53 -24.16 -11.65
N ASN A 79 0.20 -24.22 -11.69
CA ASN A 79 -0.65 -24.88 -10.71
C ASN A 79 -0.48 -24.36 -9.26
N TYR A 80 -0.13 -23.09 -9.07
CA TYR A 80 -0.03 -22.47 -7.74
C TYR A 80 -1.40 -21.97 -7.25
N PHE A 81 -2.05 -21.09 -8.00
CA PHE A 81 -3.39 -20.56 -7.73
C PHE A 81 -3.99 -19.91 -8.97
N SER A 82 -5.31 -19.74 -8.97
CA SER A 82 -6.07 -19.04 -10.00
C SER A 82 -6.53 -17.66 -9.55
N ILE A 83 -6.97 -16.82 -10.48
CA ILE A 83 -7.61 -15.53 -10.17
C ILE A 83 -8.83 -15.69 -9.25
N ILE A 84 -9.58 -16.80 -9.39
CA ILE A 84 -10.73 -17.08 -8.52
C ILE A 84 -10.30 -17.26 -7.06
N GLU A 85 -9.15 -17.87 -6.82
CA GLU A 85 -8.61 -18.03 -5.47
C GLU A 85 -8.11 -16.69 -4.92
N VAL A 86 -7.55 -15.82 -5.75
CA VAL A 86 -7.20 -14.44 -5.38
C VAL A 86 -8.46 -13.68 -4.94
N ILE A 87 -9.52 -13.72 -5.73
CA ILE A 87 -10.81 -13.08 -5.44
C ILE A 87 -11.40 -13.64 -4.13
N ASN A 88 -11.46 -14.95 -3.98
CA ASN A 88 -11.99 -15.60 -2.78
C ASN A 88 -11.18 -15.24 -1.51
N SER A 89 -9.86 -15.17 -1.63
CA SER A 89 -8.99 -14.75 -0.53
C SER A 89 -9.25 -13.29 -0.13
N LEU A 90 -9.40 -12.41 -1.13
CA LEU A 90 -9.73 -11.01 -0.90
C LEU A 90 -11.11 -10.86 -0.24
N GLN A 91 -12.14 -11.56 -0.74
CA GLN A 91 -13.49 -11.54 -0.17
C GLN A 91 -13.48 -11.96 1.30
N LYS A 92 -12.86 -13.09 1.63
CA LYS A 92 -12.75 -13.57 3.02
C LYS A 92 -12.05 -12.53 3.91
N LYS A 93 -10.97 -11.93 3.41
CA LYS A 93 -10.21 -10.90 4.12
C LYS A 93 -11.06 -9.64 4.36
N LEU A 94 -11.81 -9.17 3.37
CA LEU A 94 -12.67 -7.99 3.49
C LEU A 94 -13.81 -8.23 4.49
N ILE A 95 -14.51 -9.36 4.39
CA ILE A 95 -15.58 -9.72 5.33
C ILE A 95 -15.04 -9.80 6.76
N LYS A 96 -13.93 -10.53 6.97
CA LYS A 96 -13.31 -10.66 8.30
C LYS A 96 -12.91 -9.30 8.90
N ARG A 97 -12.42 -8.37 8.08
CA ARG A 97 -11.90 -7.08 8.55
C ARG A 97 -12.96 -5.98 8.70
N HIS A 98 -14.19 -6.23 8.24
CA HIS A 98 -15.29 -5.27 8.32
C HIS A 98 -16.51 -5.84 9.06
N PRO A 99 -16.36 -6.35 10.30
CA PRO A 99 -17.48 -6.92 11.04
C PRO A 99 -18.55 -5.85 11.36
N HIS A 100 -18.20 -4.59 11.40
CA HIS A 100 -19.15 -3.48 11.51
C HIS A 100 -20.10 -3.38 10.31
N VAL A 101 -19.71 -3.87 9.13
CA VAL A 101 -20.56 -3.91 7.93
C VAL A 101 -21.33 -5.24 7.84
N PHE A 102 -20.62 -6.36 8.06
CA PHE A 102 -21.16 -7.70 7.79
C PHE A 102 -21.79 -8.37 9.00
N ASP A 103 -21.34 -8.04 10.24
CA ASP A 103 -21.82 -8.64 11.50
C ASP A 103 -22.59 -7.64 12.40
N LYS A 104 -22.98 -6.47 11.86
CA LYS A 104 -23.79 -5.44 12.56
C LYS A 104 -23.13 -4.90 13.86
N LYS A 105 -21.81 -4.84 13.95
CA LYS A 105 -21.13 -4.12 15.02
C LYS A 105 -21.18 -2.63 14.71
N ASN A 106 -21.79 -1.84 15.59
CA ASN A 106 -21.82 -0.39 15.41
C ASN A 106 -20.46 0.23 15.73
N LEU A 107 -19.81 0.81 14.72
CA LEU A 107 -18.68 1.72 14.84
C LEU A 107 -19.10 3.05 14.25
N ASN A 108 -18.77 4.15 14.93
CA ASN A 108 -19.30 5.47 14.58
C ASN A 108 -18.23 6.41 14.00
N SER A 109 -16.96 6.01 13.99
CA SER A 109 -15.88 6.81 13.43
C SER A 109 -14.87 5.98 12.62
N SER A 110 -14.13 6.64 11.74
CA SER A 110 -13.04 6.02 10.97
C SER A 110 -11.91 5.53 11.89
N GLU A 111 -11.64 6.25 12.98
CA GLU A 111 -10.62 5.88 13.96
C GLU A 111 -10.97 4.56 14.67
N GLU A 112 -12.24 4.35 15.03
CA GLU A 112 -12.72 3.09 15.62
C GLU A 112 -12.56 1.93 14.62
N VAL A 113 -12.84 2.17 13.34
CA VAL A 113 -12.65 1.17 12.27
C VAL A 113 -11.18 0.84 12.09
N GLU A 114 -10.28 1.84 12.04
CA GLU A 114 -8.84 1.61 11.93
C GLU A 114 -8.30 0.80 13.11
N LYS A 115 -8.70 1.15 14.33
CA LYS A 115 -8.30 0.42 15.54
C LYS A 115 -8.76 -1.03 15.51
N GLN A 116 -10.03 -1.27 15.19
CA GLN A 116 -10.56 -2.63 15.04
C GLN A 116 -9.81 -3.41 13.96
N TRP A 117 -9.48 -2.77 12.86
CA TRP A 117 -8.76 -3.40 11.75
C TRP A 117 -7.35 -3.85 12.17
N GLU A 118 -6.64 -3.03 12.92
CA GLU A 118 -5.32 -3.39 13.46
C GLU A 118 -5.43 -4.50 14.52
N GLU A 119 -6.49 -4.51 15.35
CA GLU A 119 -6.75 -5.59 16.30
C GLU A 119 -7.00 -6.94 15.58
N ILE A 120 -7.80 -6.94 14.52
CA ILE A 120 -8.07 -8.15 13.72
C ILE A 120 -6.80 -8.63 12.99
N LYS A 121 -5.94 -7.72 12.52
CA LYS A 121 -4.66 -8.08 11.91
C LYS A 121 -3.67 -8.70 12.90
N LYS A 122 -3.76 -8.35 14.19
CA LYS A 122 -2.94 -8.92 15.25
C LYS A 122 -3.18 -10.42 15.49
N GLU A 123 -4.34 -10.95 15.10
CA GLU A 123 -4.60 -12.37 15.22
C GLU A 123 -3.56 -13.21 14.47
N GLY A 124 -2.60 -13.78 15.19
CA GLY A 124 -1.48 -14.57 14.67
C GLY A 124 -0.13 -13.89 14.68
N ASN A 125 -0.05 -12.57 14.92
CA ASN A 125 1.20 -11.81 15.00
C ASN A 125 1.58 -11.54 16.46
N LYS A 126 2.90 -11.58 16.77
CA LYS A 126 3.42 -11.25 18.11
C LYS A 126 3.39 -9.74 18.35
N SER A 127 3.55 -8.95 17.32
CA SER A 127 3.54 -7.50 17.36
C SER A 127 2.65 -6.92 16.24
N ILE A 128 2.12 -5.71 16.44
CA ILE A 128 1.40 -4.97 15.38
C ILE A 128 2.33 -4.57 14.24
N PHE A 129 3.63 -4.59 14.45
CA PHE A 129 4.63 -4.22 13.45
C PHE A 129 5.09 -5.38 12.57
N ASP A 130 4.75 -6.64 12.92
CA ASP A 130 5.21 -7.84 12.22
C ASP A 130 4.70 -7.94 10.76
N ASP A 131 3.60 -7.26 10.41
CA ASP A 131 3.06 -7.22 9.06
C ASP A 131 3.62 -6.07 8.19
N ILE A 132 4.59 -5.31 8.72
CA ILE A 132 5.25 -4.26 7.94
C ILE A 132 6.23 -4.89 6.96
N ASN A 133 5.95 -4.70 5.67
CA ASN A 133 6.86 -5.14 4.63
C ASN A 133 8.11 -4.24 4.62
N THR A 134 9.23 -4.79 5.04
CA THR A 134 10.53 -4.09 5.10
C THR A 134 11.16 -3.81 3.71
N LYS A 135 10.58 -4.36 2.64
CA LYS A 135 10.99 -4.07 1.26
C LYS A 135 10.32 -2.82 0.66
N LEU A 136 9.40 -2.19 1.40
CA LEU A 136 8.86 -0.90 0.99
C LEU A 136 9.96 0.17 0.99
N PRO A 137 9.84 1.22 0.17
CA PRO A 137 10.69 2.40 0.29
C PRO A 137 10.74 2.91 1.73
N PRO A 138 11.89 3.39 2.23
CA PRO A 138 12.05 3.78 3.64
C PRO A 138 10.99 4.76 4.14
N VAL A 139 10.63 5.76 3.34
CA VAL A 139 9.58 6.73 3.67
C VAL A 139 8.24 6.03 3.90
N ASN A 140 7.83 5.14 2.99
CA ASN A 140 6.57 4.40 3.12
C ASN A 140 6.59 3.45 4.32
N THR A 141 7.75 2.87 4.65
CA THR A 141 7.94 2.05 5.85
C THR A 141 7.74 2.89 7.11
N ALA A 142 8.38 4.06 7.21
CA ALA A 142 8.25 4.98 8.33
C ALA A 142 6.80 5.45 8.50
N PHE A 143 6.13 5.87 7.43
CA PHE A 143 4.70 6.19 7.47
C PHE A 143 3.86 5.07 8.05
N LYS A 144 4.12 3.83 7.64
CA LYS A 144 3.39 2.65 8.10
C LYS A 144 3.62 2.37 9.58
N VAL A 145 4.89 2.50 10.05
CA VAL A 145 5.26 2.40 11.46
C VAL A 145 4.53 3.46 12.28
N GLN A 146 4.61 4.72 11.88
CA GLN A 146 4.02 5.84 12.61
C GLN A 146 2.49 5.76 12.67
N ARG A 147 1.83 5.34 11.57
CA ARG A 147 0.38 5.11 11.57
C ARG A 147 -0.03 4.00 12.54
N LYS A 148 0.76 2.92 12.63
CA LYS A 148 0.51 1.86 13.60
C LYS A 148 0.79 2.31 15.05
N ALA A 149 1.84 3.07 15.27
CA ALA A 149 2.14 3.66 16.58
C ALA A 149 0.98 4.55 17.08
N LYS A 150 0.33 5.31 16.18
CA LYS A 150 -0.87 6.10 16.50
C LYS A 150 -1.99 5.25 17.10
N THR A 151 -2.21 4.02 16.61
CA THR A 151 -3.26 3.12 17.16
C THR A 151 -2.95 2.63 18.58
N LEU A 152 -1.69 2.75 19.02
CA LEU A 152 -1.23 2.48 20.39
C LEU A 152 -1.15 3.72 21.27
N ASN A 153 -1.65 4.87 20.80
CA ASN A 153 -1.48 6.19 21.41
C ASN A 153 -0.02 6.64 21.53
N LEU A 154 0.87 6.08 20.72
CA LEU A 154 2.28 6.47 20.59
C LEU A 154 2.40 7.38 19.36
N SER A 155 1.90 8.59 19.47
CA SER A 155 1.95 9.61 18.41
C SER A 155 1.90 10.99 19.02
N TYR A 156 2.48 11.96 18.32
CA TYR A 156 2.35 13.38 18.70
C TYR A 156 0.90 13.82 18.61
N LYS A 157 0.51 14.73 19.52
CA LYS A 157 -0.87 15.23 19.58
C LYS A 157 -1.18 16.18 18.44
N ASN A 158 -0.20 16.93 17.98
CA ASN A 158 -0.34 17.94 16.94
C ASN A 158 0.97 18.13 16.15
N TYR A 159 0.89 18.99 15.15
CA TYR A 159 2.03 19.36 14.30
C TYR A 159 3.18 20.00 15.07
N ASP A 160 2.89 20.87 16.04
CA ASP A 160 3.92 21.61 16.77
C ASP A 160 4.76 20.68 17.64
N GLU A 161 4.15 19.71 18.34
CA GLU A 161 4.90 18.68 19.07
C GLU A 161 5.84 17.88 18.16
N ALA A 162 5.39 17.52 16.96
CA ALA A 162 6.23 16.79 16.01
C ALA A 162 7.36 17.66 15.45
N LEU A 163 7.12 18.96 15.28
CA LEU A 163 8.14 19.91 14.84
C LEU A 163 9.18 20.16 15.92
N ASP A 164 8.76 20.26 17.18
CA ASP A 164 9.67 20.40 18.33
C ASP A 164 10.58 19.17 18.45
N ASP A 165 10.06 17.98 18.27
CA ASP A 165 10.84 16.73 18.23
C ASP A 165 11.85 16.74 17.08
N LEU A 166 11.45 17.08 15.87
CA LEU A 166 12.37 17.22 14.74
C LEU A 166 13.52 18.19 15.03
N ILE A 167 13.22 19.32 15.70
CA ILE A 167 14.25 20.29 16.10
C ILE A 167 15.21 19.67 17.12
N SER A 168 14.70 18.85 18.05
CA SER A 168 15.55 18.12 19.01
C SER A 168 16.50 17.17 18.29
N GLU A 169 15.99 16.33 17.39
CA GLU A 169 16.80 15.38 16.60
C GLU A 169 17.88 16.08 15.76
N ILE A 170 17.56 17.24 15.18
CA ILE A 170 18.55 18.05 14.45
C ILE A 170 19.67 18.55 15.40
N ASN A 171 19.37 18.88 16.65
CA ASN A 171 20.37 19.29 17.60
C ASN A 171 21.24 18.12 18.06
N GLU A 172 20.66 16.95 18.28
CA GLU A 172 21.38 15.70 18.59
C GLU A 172 22.33 15.31 17.47
N LEU A 173 21.87 15.40 16.20
CA LEU A 173 22.73 15.20 15.02
C LEU A 173 23.92 16.18 14.99
N LYS A 174 23.74 17.45 15.40
CA LYS A 174 24.85 18.43 15.48
C LYS A 174 25.86 18.08 16.58
N GLU A 175 25.40 17.51 17.69
CA GLU A 175 26.22 17.12 18.81
C GLU A 175 26.93 15.77 18.61
N ALA A 176 26.48 14.96 17.68
CA ALA A 176 27.01 13.65 17.34
C ALA A 176 28.49 13.74 16.92
N THR A 177 29.37 13.06 17.64
CA THR A 177 30.83 13.13 17.45
C THR A 177 31.39 11.98 16.63
N THR A 178 30.76 10.78 16.72
CA THR A 178 31.22 9.61 15.98
C THR A 178 30.42 9.43 14.70
N LEU A 179 30.95 8.65 13.76
CA LEU A 179 30.23 8.30 12.51
C LEU A 179 28.97 7.46 12.81
N GLU A 180 29.04 6.62 13.82
CA GLU A 180 27.92 5.74 14.20
C GLU A 180 26.77 6.58 14.80
N ASP A 181 27.08 7.49 15.74
CA ASP A 181 26.09 8.41 16.30
C ASP A 181 25.44 9.26 15.20
N ARG A 182 26.24 9.82 14.27
CA ARG A 182 25.72 10.62 13.15
C ARG A 182 24.78 9.84 12.24
N LYS A 183 25.02 8.55 12.04
CA LYS A 183 24.11 7.70 11.26
C LYS A 183 22.81 7.45 11.99
N SER A 184 22.86 7.22 13.30
CA SER A 184 21.68 7.04 14.15
C SER A 184 20.82 8.30 14.11
N GLU A 185 21.40 9.42 14.52
CA GLU A 185 20.68 10.71 14.60
C GLU A 185 20.14 11.16 13.24
N LEU A 186 20.86 10.92 12.15
CA LEU A 186 20.35 11.20 10.82
C LEU A 186 19.10 10.33 10.50
N GLY A 187 19.07 9.10 10.94
CA GLY A 187 17.91 8.23 10.85
C GLY A 187 16.72 8.78 11.62
N ASP A 188 16.95 9.29 12.84
CA ASP A 188 15.93 9.86 13.70
C ASP A 188 15.39 11.18 13.15
N VAL A 189 16.26 12.05 12.61
CA VAL A 189 15.85 13.26 11.86
C VAL A 189 14.95 12.91 10.68
N TYR A 190 15.29 11.89 9.88
CA TYR A 190 14.41 11.43 8.77
C TYR A 190 13.07 10.92 9.30
N PHE A 191 13.07 10.15 10.37
CA PHE A 191 11.85 9.58 10.93
C PHE A 191 10.93 10.67 11.49
N SER A 192 11.47 11.65 12.22
CA SER A 192 10.74 12.79 12.76
C SER A 192 10.25 13.73 11.66
N LEU A 193 11.03 13.97 10.60
CA LEU A 193 10.60 14.73 9.44
C LEU A 193 9.37 14.10 8.76
N ILE A 194 9.33 12.77 8.65
CA ILE A 194 8.18 12.04 8.11
C ILE A 194 6.95 12.21 9.02
N ASN A 195 7.10 12.27 10.35
CA ASN A 195 6.01 12.57 11.27
C ASN A 195 5.45 13.99 11.06
N VAL A 196 6.32 15.00 10.92
CA VAL A 196 5.92 16.38 10.61
C VAL A 196 5.16 16.41 9.29
N SER A 197 5.65 15.76 8.24
CA SER A 197 4.97 15.66 6.95
C SER A 197 3.58 15.03 7.07
N ARG A 198 3.47 13.93 7.80
CA ARG A 198 2.20 13.22 8.03
C ARG A 198 1.16 14.09 8.75
N LEU A 199 1.59 14.91 9.72
CA LEU A 199 0.70 15.76 10.51
C LEU A 199 0.39 17.09 9.81
N SER A 200 1.23 17.53 8.88
CA SER A 200 0.98 18.71 8.06
C SER A 200 -0.02 18.47 6.91
N LEU A 201 -0.52 17.24 6.75
CA LEU A 201 -1.38 16.82 5.62
C LEU A 201 -0.73 16.98 4.23
N ILE A 202 0.60 17.13 4.18
CA ILE A 202 1.34 17.07 2.92
C ILE A 202 1.42 15.61 2.49
N HIS A 203 0.82 15.30 1.36
CA HIS A 203 0.96 13.99 0.73
C HIS A 203 2.36 13.91 0.09
N ILE A 204 3.18 13.02 0.60
CA ILE A 204 4.49 12.67 0.04
C ILE A 204 4.31 11.38 -0.76
#